data_ebd8b67a364c78daa68ca82964c1a8c5
#
_entry.id   ebd8b67a364c78daa68ca82964c1a8c5
#
_cell.length_a   1.000
_cell.length_b   1.000
_cell.length_c   1.000
_cell.angle_alpha   90.00
_cell.angle_beta   90.00
_cell.angle_gamma   90.00
#
_symmetry.space_group_name_H-M   'P 1'
#
loop_
_entity.id
_entity.type
_entity.pdbx_description
1 polymer ?
#
loop_
_entity_poly.entity_id
_entity_poly.type
_entity_poly.pdbx_seq_one_letter_code
_entity_poly.pdbx_strand_id
1 'polypeptide(L)'
;MSLDFDLYVVTDRQLTGGQPLRLVVEAALRGGARAFQLREKDLPPRELYPLALEMRRLTQTYGARLLINDRVDVALAVDADGVHLTTTSLPASVARQVLGPGRLIGVSTHTLAEAQAAAGEGADFLVFGPVFFTPSKAPYGEPVGLDALRVVRAAVRLPILAIGGVKKANLDQVLAAGADGIAVISAVIGADDPMAASQDLLATLRSRRANAASQPSP
;
A
#
# COMPACT_ATOMS: atom_id res chain seq x y z
N MET A 1 10.02 2.56 13.34
CA MET A 1 10.03 1.16 12.88
C MET A 1 10.28 1.14 11.40
N SER A 2 11.03 0.18 10.86
CA SER A 2 11.13 -0.03 9.41
C SER A 2 10.02 -1.00 8.99
N LEU A 3 9.36 -0.73 7.86
CA LEU A 3 8.47 -1.72 7.24
C LEU A 3 9.31 -2.89 6.70
N ASP A 4 8.75 -4.09 6.76
CA ASP A 4 9.35 -5.30 6.19
C ASP A 4 8.98 -5.52 4.70
N PHE A 5 8.35 -4.53 4.08
CA PHE A 5 7.96 -4.52 2.66
C PHE A 5 8.14 -3.13 2.03
N ASP A 6 8.37 -3.11 0.72
CA ASP A 6 8.56 -1.92 -0.11
C ASP A 6 7.61 -1.88 -1.33
N LEU A 7 6.93 -2.99 -1.60
CA LEU A 7 5.84 -3.09 -2.56
C LEU A 7 4.55 -3.45 -1.83
N TYR A 8 3.56 -2.56 -1.89
CA TYR A 8 2.25 -2.71 -1.29
C TYR A 8 1.18 -2.81 -2.38
N VAL A 9 0.62 -3.98 -2.57
CA VAL A 9 -0.37 -4.24 -3.62
C VAL A 9 -1.77 -4.01 -3.04
N VAL A 10 -2.50 -3.07 -3.63
CA VAL A 10 -3.89 -2.76 -3.25
C VAL A 10 -4.82 -3.47 -4.23
N THR A 11 -5.78 -4.24 -3.71
CA THR A 11 -6.71 -4.98 -4.57
C THR A 11 -7.81 -4.09 -5.13
N ASP A 12 -8.30 -4.46 -6.28
CA ASP A 12 -9.51 -4.00 -6.94
C ASP A 12 -9.95 -5.12 -7.90
N ARG A 13 -10.95 -5.91 -7.47
CA ARG A 13 -11.40 -7.08 -8.25
C ARG A 13 -12.00 -6.71 -9.60
N GLN A 14 -12.38 -5.44 -9.78
CA GLN A 14 -12.91 -4.96 -11.07
C GLN A 14 -11.82 -4.81 -12.13
N LEU A 15 -10.55 -4.77 -11.73
CA LEU A 15 -9.40 -4.65 -12.62
C LEU A 15 -8.74 -5.98 -13.01
N THR A 16 -9.25 -7.10 -12.51
CA THR A 16 -8.63 -8.43 -12.74
C THR A 16 -8.86 -9.02 -14.14
N GLY A 17 -9.50 -8.29 -15.05
CA GLY A 17 -9.85 -8.82 -16.37
C GLY A 17 -10.83 -10.00 -16.32
N GLY A 18 -11.65 -10.08 -15.27
CA GLY A 18 -12.61 -11.17 -15.05
C GLY A 18 -12.01 -12.42 -14.37
N GLN A 19 -10.73 -12.41 -14.05
CA GLN A 19 -10.12 -13.51 -13.28
C GLN A 19 -10.53 -13.42 -11.80
N PRO A 20 -10.66 -14.56 -11.10
CA PRO A 20 -10.84 -14.58 -9.66
C PRO A 20 -9.69 -13.84 -8.95
N LEU A 21 -10.03 -12.91 -8.05
CA LEU A 21 -9.03 -12.09 -7.32
C LEU A 21 -7.96 -12.97 -6.66
N ARG A 22 -8.35 -14.12 -6.11
CA ARG A 22 -7.42 -15.09 -5.50
C ARG A 22 -6.28 -15.49 -6.44
N LEU A 23 -6.57 -15.79 -7.69
CA LEU A 23 -5.55 -16.21 -8.65
C LEU A 23 -4.58 -15.08 -9.00
N VAL A 24 -5.10 -13.86 -9.15
CA VAL A 24 -4.30 -12.66 -9.41
C VAL A 24 -3.38 -12.35 -8.22
N VAL A 25 -3.90 -12.39 -6.99
CA VAL A 25 -3.10 -12.19 -5.77
C VAL A 25 -2.07 -13.29 -5.60
N GLU A 26 -2.42 -14.57 -5.86
CA GLU A 26 -1.48 -15.68 -5.80
C GLU A 26 -0.34 -15.53 -6.82
N ALA A 27 -0.64 -15.09 -8.03
CA ALA A 27 0.39 -14.81 -9.04
C ALA A 27 1.34 -13.69 -8.57
N ALA A 28 0.81 -12.60 -8.00
CA ALA A 28 1.62 -11.53 -7.43
C ALA A 28 2.50 -12.00 -6.24
N LEU A 29 1.96 -12.88 -5.38
CA LEU A 29 2.72 -13.51 -4.28
C LEU A 29 3.86 -14.38 -4.80
N ARG A 30 3.64 -15.17 -5.85
CA ARG A 30 4.67 -15.94 -6.56
C ARG A 30 5.74 -15.03 -7.17
N GLY A 31 5.33 -13.84 -7.63
CA GLY A 31 6.23 -12.78 -8.10
C GLY A 31 7.04 -12.10 -7.01
N GLY A 32 6.79 -12.43 -5.74
CA GLY A 32 7.55 -11.94 -4.59
C GLY A 32 6.90 -10.80 -3.82
N ALA A 33 5.69 -10.34 -4.19
CA ALA A 33 4.96 -9.37 -3.38
C ALA A 33 4.69 -9.92 -1.97
N ARG A 34 4.86 -9.08 -0.93
CA ARG A 34 4.76 -9.52 0.47
C ARG A 34 3.84 -8.66 1.33
N ALA A 35 3.15 -7.68 0.74
CA ALA A 35 2.15 -6.89 1.45
C ALA A 35 0.97 -6.58 0.55
N PHE A 36 -0.23 -6.82 1.05
CA PHE A 36 -1.49 -6.65 0.33
C PHE A 36 -2.50 -5.87 1.17
N GLN A 37 -3.23 -4.96 0.51
CA GLN A 37 -4.43 -4.35 1.05
C GLN A 37 -5.64 -4.94 0.35
N LEU A 38 -6.53 -5.59 1.10
CA LEU A 38 -7.85 -5.97 0.58
C LEU A 38 -8.76 -4.74 0.60
N ARG A 39 -9.08 -4.22 -0.60
CA ARG A 39 -9.84 -2.99 -0.79
C ARG A 39 -10.95 -3.19 -1.81
N GLU A 40 -12.05 -3.75 -1.37
CA GLU A 40 -13.26 -4.00 -2.16
C GLU A 40 -14.41 -3.16 -1.56
N LYS A 41 -14.45 -1.86 -1.91
CA LYS A 41 -15.32 -0.87 -1.26
C LYS A 41 -16.82 -1.10 -1.48
N ASP A 42 -17.16 -1.77 -2.55
CA ASP A 42 -18.53 -2.07 -2.96
C ASP A 42 -19.08 -3.37 -2.35
N LEU A 43 -18.23 -4.16 -1.66
CA LEU A 43 -18.69 -5.37 -0.99
C LEU A 43 -19.28 -5.04 0.39
N PRO A 44 -20.51 -5.51 0.68
CA PRO A 44 -21.03 -5.46 2.04
C PRO A 44 -20.23 -6.42 2.95
N PRO A 45 -20.26 -6.21 4.28
CA PRO A 45 -19.50 -7.03 5.24
C PRO A 45 -19.69 -8.55 5.09
N ARG A 46 -20.91 -8.97 4.76
CA ARG A 46 -21.24 -10.39 4.56
C ARG A 46 -20.45 -11.04 3.42
N GLU A 47 -20.11 -10.27 2.37
CA GLU A 47 -19.36 -10.74 1.21
C GLU A 47 -17.86 -10.48 1.39
N LEU A 48 -17.49 -9.37 2.04
CA LEU A 48 -16.10 -9.03 2.30
C LEU A 48 -15.44 -10.03 3.25
N TYR A 49 -16.15 -10.50 4.29
CA TYR A 49 -15.58 -11.40 5.31
C TYR A 49 -15.05 -12.72 4.73
N PRO A 50 -15.83 -13.52 3.95
CA PRO A 50 -15.31 -14.75 3.38
C PRO A 50 -14.15 -14.50 2.41
N LEU A 51 -14.18 -13.42 1.64
CA LEU A 51 -13.06 -13.04 0.77
C LEU A 51 -11.81 -12.69 1.59
N ALA A 52 -11.97 -11.91 2.66
CA ALA A 52 -10.87 -11.56 3.55
C ALA A 52 -10.25 -12.81 4.21
N LEU A 53 -11.08 -13.79 4.60
CA LEU A 53 -10.60 -15.06 5.17
C LEU A 53 -9.82 -15.90 4.12
N GLU A 54 -10.27 -15.90 2.87
CA GLU A 54 -9.55 -16.54 1.76
C GLU A 54 -8.20 -15.86 1.53
N MET A 55 -8.18 -14.52 1.44
CA MET A 55 -6.95 -13.74 1.26
C MET A 55 -5.99 -13.92 2.44
N ARG A 56 -6.49 -13.99 3.68
CA ARG A 56 -5.66 -14.25 4.85
C ARG A 56 -4.95 -15.58 4.77
N ARG A 57 -5.66 -16.65 4.46
CA ARG A 57 -5.06 -17.99 4.28
C ARG A 57 -3.99 -17.98 3.19
N LEU A 58 -4.30 -17.34 2.08
CA LEU A 58 -3.38 -17.23 0.96
C LEU A 58 -2.10 -16.46 1.35
N THR A 59 -2.23 -15.27 1.93
CA THR A 59 -1.07 -14.46 2.34
C THR A 59 -0.22 -15.15 3.40
N GLN A 60 -0.83 -15.86 4.35
CA GLN A 60 -0.11 -16.67 5.34
C GLN A 60 0.76 -17.75 4.70
N THR A 61 0.25 -18.46 3.69
CA THR A 61 1.01 -19.50 2.98
C THR A 61 2.32 -18.97 2.37
N TYR A 62 2.33 -17.69 1.98
CA TYR A 62 3.50 -17.03 1.38
C TYR A 62 4.28 -16.14 2.36
N GLY A 63 3.93 -16.12 3.64
CA GLY A 63 4.55 -15.24 4.65
C GLY A 63 4.38 -13.76 4.32
N ALA A 64 3.25 -13.40 3.70
CA ALA A 64 2.93 -12.03 3.30
C ALA A 64 1.94 -11.37 4.27
N ARG A 65 2.01 -10.04 4.37
CA ARG A 65 1.12 -9.22 5.18
C ARG A 65 -0.21 -9.00 4.46
N LEU A 66 -1.31 -9.08 5.23
CA LEU A 66 -2.64 -8.67 4.80
C LEU A 66 -3.15 -7.53 5.67
N LEU A 67 -3.49 -6.41 5.05
CA LEU A 67 -4.20 -5.32 5.69
C LEU A 67 -5.61 -5.19 5.09
N ILE A 68 -6.59 -4.90 5.92
CA ILE A 68 -7.97 -4.67 5.47
C ILE A 68 -8.23 -3.17 5.35
N ASN A 69 -8.80 -2.74 4.22
CA ASN A 69 -9.16 -1.35 4.05
C ASN A 69 -10.32 -0.97 4.97
N ASP A 70 -10.14 0.05 5.82
CA ASP A 70 -11.15 0.70 6.66
C ASP A 70 -11.81 -0.18 7.74
N ARG A 71 -12.04 -1.42 7.48
CA ARG A 71 -12.86 -2.33 8.31
C ARG A 71 -12.03 -3.00 9.41
N VAL A 72 -11.89 -2.31 10.55
CA VAL A 72 -11.19 -2.79 11.76
C VAL A 72 -11.80 -4.08 12.29
N ASP A 73 -13.13 -4.18 12.27
CA ASP A 73 -13.89 -5.36 12.68
C ASP A 73 -13.57 -6.59 11.82
N VAL A 74 -13.51 -6.43 10.50
CA VAL A 74 -13.14 -7.52 9.59
C VAL A 74 -11.66 -7.90 9.77
N ALA A 75 -10.78 -6.93 9.97
CA ALA A 75 -9.36 -7.19 10.22
C ALA A 75 -9.15 -8.07 11.46
N LEU A 76 -9.87 -7.78 12.55
CA LEU A 76 -9.86 -8.58 13.77
C LEU A 76 -10.46 -9.98 13.54
N ALA A 77 -11.60 -10.05 12.85
CA ALA A 77 -12.30 -11.30 12.61
C ALA A 77 -11.52 -12.33 11.78
N VAL A 78 -10.62 -11.86 10.88
CA VAL A 78 -9.78 -12.74 10.05
C VAL A 78 -8.33 -12.81 10.53
N ASP A 79 -8.01 -12.19 11.67
CA ASP A 79 -6.64 -12.07 12.18
C ASP A 79 -5.66 -11.50 11.15
N ALA A 80 -6.06 -10.41 10.49
CA ALA A 80 -5.21 -9.69 9.55
C ALA A 80 -4.03 -9.02 10.27
N ASP A 81 -2.94 -8.76 9.53
CA ASP A 81 -1.75 -8.08 10.07
C ASP A 81 -2.00 -6.61 10.38
N GLY A 82 -3.10 -6.03 9.91
CA GLY A 82 -3.45 -4.65 10.21
C GLY A 82 -4.62 -4.11 9.39
N VAL A 83 -4.75 -2.80 9.43
CA VAL A 83 -5.74 -2.04 8.64
C VAL A 83 -5.07 -0.94 7.83
N HIS A 84 -5.73 -0.52 6.77
CA HIS A 84 -5.39 0.66 6.00
C HIS A 84 -6.53 1.68 6.08
N LEU A 85 -6.25 2.82 6.67
CA LEU A 85 -7.21 3.88 6.90
C LEU A 85 -7.13 4.96 5.81
N THR A 86 -8.22 5.66 5.61
CA THR A 86 -8.34 6.81 4.71
C THR A 86 -8.73 8.06 5.51
N THR A 87 -8.78 9.21 4.87
CA THR A 87 -9.20 10.47 5.50
C THR A 87 -10.64 10.47 6.03
N THR A 88 -11.45 9.50 5.64
CA THR A 88 -12.85 9.32 6.09
C THR A 88 -13.04 8.14 7.04
N SER A 89 -11.97 7.42 7.37
CA SER A 89 -11.98 6.30 8.31
C SER A 89 -11.97 6.78 9.76
N LEU A 90 -11.97 5.84 10.71
CA LEU A 90 -11.68 6.14 12.12
C LEU A 90 -10.28 6.78 12.24
N PRO A 91 -10.06 7.71 13.18
CA PRO A 91 -8.71 8.19 13.50
C PRO A 91 -7.77 7.04 13.83
N ALA A 92 -6.49 7.14 13.45
CA ALA A 92 -5.52 6.06 13.66
C ALA A 92 -5.36 5.71 15.15
N SER A 93 -5.45 6.70 16.05
CA SER A 93 -5.43 6.50 17.50
C SER A 93 -6.61 5.65 18.03
N VAL A 94 -7.80 5.85 17.46
CA VAL A 94 -8.99 5.04 17.81
C VAL A 94 -8.85 3.62 17.25
N ALA A 95 -8.40 3.48 16.00
CA ALA A 95 -8.13 2.18 15.41
C ALA A 95 -7.07 1.39 16.22
N ARG A 96 -6.02 2.08 16.70
CA ARG A 96 -4.99 1.49 17.57
C ARG A 96 -5.57 0.95 18.89
N GLN A 97 -6.49 1.67 19.51
CA GLN A 97 -7.16 1.19 20.75
C GLN A 97 -7.91 -0.13 20.51
N VAL A 98 -8.57 -0.26 19.36
CA VAL A 98 -9.35 -1.46 19.03
C VAL A 98 -8.44 -2.62 18.57
N LEU A 99 -7.43 -2.34 17.74
CA LEU A 99 -6.53 -3.35 17.16
C LEU A 99 -5.49 -3.87 18.17
N GLY A 100 -5.15 -3.07 19.16
CA GLY A 100 -4.02 -3.35 20.05
C GLY A 100 -2.65 -3.01 19.44
N PRO A 101 -1.54 -3.26 20.17
CA PRO A 101 -0.20 -2.76 19.80
C PRO A 101 0.52 -3.53 18.69
N GLY A 102 0.06 -4.69 18.31
CA GLY A 102 0.82 -5.60 17.42
C GLY A 102 0.45 -5.53 15.94
N ARG A 103 -0.63 -4.82 15.59
CA ARG A 103 -1.13 -4.76 14.21
C ARG A 103 -0.74 -3.45 13.53
N LEU A 104 -0.47 -3.53 12.23
CA LEU A 104 -0.10 -2.36 11.42
C LEU A 104 -1.30 -1.45 11.14
N ILE A 105 -1.05 -0.14 11.18
CA ILE A 105 -1.98 0.89 10.72
C ILE A 105 -1.30 1.70 9.62
N GLY A 106 -1.71 1.47 8.38
CA GLY A 106 -1.36 2.33 7.25
C GLY A 106 -2.41 3.43 7.08
N VAL A 107 -1.99 4.62 6.66
CA VAL A 107 -2.90 5.74 6.42
C VAL A 107 -2.65 6.36 5.05
N SER A 108 -3.72 6.50 4.25
CA SER A 108 -3.68 7.28 3.01
C SER A 108 -3.68 8.77 3.32
N THR A 109 -2.75 9.51 2.72
CA THR A 109 -2.60 10.95 2.90
C THR A 109 -2.33 11.66 1.57
N HIS A 110 -2.79 12.91 1.44
CA HIS A 110 -2.73 13.70 0.22
C HIS A 110 -2.06 15.06 0.44
N THR A 111 -1.93 15.48 1.70
CA THR A 111 -1.34 16.75 2.10
C THR A 111 -0.33 16.57 3.22
N LEU A 112 0.52 17.59 3.43
CA LEU A 112 1.44 17.61 4.57
C LEU A 112 0.70 17.57 5.91
N ALA A 113 -0.39 18.32 6.03
CA ALA A 113 -1.19 18.35 7.26
C ALA A 113 -1.78 16.98 7.61
N GLU A 114 -2.32 16.26 6.62
CA GLU A 114 -2.82 14.89 6.81
C GLU A 114 -1.69 13.93 7.22
N ALA A 115 -0.51 14.04 6.60
CA ALA A 115 0.63 13.20 6.91
C ALA A 115 1.14 13.42 8.36
N GLN A 116 1.19 14.67 8.80
CA GLN A 116 1.58 15.04 10.17
C GLN A 116 0.53 14.57 11.19
N ALA A 117 -0.76 14.74 10.89
CA ALA A 117 -1.84 14.26 11.74
C ALA A 117 -1.79 12.73 11.91
N ALA A 118 -1.69 11.99 10.80
CA ALA A 118 -1.59 10.52 10.84
C ALA A 118 -0.37 10.05 11.66
N ALA A 119 0.78 10.72 11.51
CA ALA A 119 1.98 10.41 12.29
C ALA A 119 1.77 10.68 13.79
N GLY A 120 1.14 11.80 14.14
CA GLY A 120 0.80 12.15 15.53
C GLY A 120 -0.24 11.23 16.17
N GLU A 121 -1.11 10.63 15.38
CA GLU A 121 -2.14 9.68 15.81
C GLU A 121 -1.64 8.23 15.92
N GLY A 122 -0.39 7.95 15.59
CA GLY A 122 0.21 6.62 15.76
C GLY A 122 0.02 5.66 14.57
N ALA A 123 -0.05 6.19 13.36
CA ALA A 123 0.13 5.39 12.14
C ALA A 123 1.53 4.75 12.11
N ASP A 124 1.65 3.58 11.50
CA ASP A 124 2.92 2.89 11.32
C ASP A 124 3.59 3.24 9.99
N PHE A 125 2.80 3.58 8.98
CA PHE A 125 3.28 4.03 7.67
C PHE A 125 2.23 4.87 6.93
N LEU A 126 2.67 5.63 5.96
CA LEU A 126 1.83 6.46 5.11
C LEU A 126 1.80 5.90 3.67
N VAL A 127 0.65 6.03 3.02
CA VAL A 127 0.52 5.90 1.57
C VAL A 127 0.18 7.28 1.02
N PHE A 128 1.18 7.92 0.38
CA PHE A 128 1.07 9.31 -0.06
C PHE A 128 0.84 9.41 -1.57
N GLY A 129 -0.16 10.16 -1.98
CA GLY A 129 -0.45 10.38 -3.40
C GLY A 129 -1.85 10.95 -3.66
N PRO A 130 -2.27 10.98 -4.94
CA PRO A 130 -1.60 10.42 -6.12
C PRO A 130 -0.40 11.26 -6.58
N VAL A 131 0.77 10.63 -6.72
CA VAL A 131 2.01 11.37 -7.11
C VAL A 131 1.99 11.74 -8.59
N PHE A 132 1.48 10.87 -9.45
CA PHE A 132 1.30 11.12 -10.87
C PHE A 132 -0.16 10.95 -11.26
N PHE A 133 -0.50 11.46 -12.43
CA PHE A 133 -1.84 11.31 -12.98
C PHE A 133 -2.24 9.83 -13.08
N THR A 134 -3.46 9.54 -12.65
CA THR A 134 -4.09 8.24 -12.81
C THR A 134 -5.59 8.43 -13.09
N PRO A 135 -6.16 7.75 -14.10
CA PRO A 135 -7.56 7.91 -14.47
C PRO A 135 -8.55 7.73 -13.30
N SER A 136 -8.26 6.79 -12.42
CA SER A 136 -9.09 6.50 -11.23
C SER A 136 -9.15 7.64 -10.21
N LYS A 137 -8.23 8.61 -10.28
CA LYS A 137 -8.17 9.78 -9.39
C LYS A 137 -8.46 11.10 -10.08
N ALA A 138 -8.63 11.12 -11.39
CA ALA A 138 -8.97 12.32 -12.15
C ALA A 138 -10.16 13.14 -11.59
N PRO A 139 -11.25 12.51 -11.07
CA PRO A 139 -12.34 13.25 -10.45
C PRO A 139 -12.00 13.97 -9.15
N TYR A 140 -10.87 13.64 -8.52
CA TYR A 140 -10.48 14.19 -7.22
C TYR A 140 -9.44 15.32 -7.30
N GLY A 141 -9.06 15.74 -8.50
CA GLY A 141 -8.15 16.84 -8.76
C GLY A 141 -6.79 16.41 -9.33
N GLU A 142 -5.88 17.39 -9.42
CA GLU A 142 -4.53 17.19 -9.93
C GLU A 142 -3.68 16.32 -8.99
N PRO A 143 -2.69 15.59 -9.54
CA PRO A 143 -1.75 14.83 -8.71
C PRO A 143 -0.94 15.77 -7.80
N VAL A 144 -0.62 15.28 -6.61
CA VAL A 144 0.15 16.05 -5.61
C VAL A 144 1.60 16.31 -6.05
N GLY A 145 2.15 15.47 -6.91
CA GLY A 145 3.50 15.63 -7.49
C GLY A 145 4.63 15.18 -6.56
N LEU A 146 5.84 15.16 -7.15
CA LEU A 146 7.07 14.75 -6.44
C LEU A 146 7.52 15.80 -5.41
N ASP A 147 7.25 17.08 -5.65
CA ASP A 147 7.64 18.14 -4.71
C ASP A 147 6.87 18.05 -3.40
N ALA A 148 5.57 17.78 -3.46
CA ALA A 148 4.80 17.52 -2.26
C ALA A 148 5.30 16.28 -1.49
N LEU A 149 5.71 15.23 -2.20
CA LEU A 149 6.32 14.05 -1.58
C LEU A 149 7.63 14.40 -0.83
N ARG A 150 8.51 15.24 -1.44
CA ARG A 150 9.74 15.72 -0.79
C ARG A 150 9.43 16.51 0.49
N VAL A 151 8.44 17.40 0.43
CA VAL A 151 8.01 18.20 1.58
C VAL A 151 7.51 17.30 2.72
N VAL A 152 6.67 16.32 2.41
CA VAL A 152 6.19 15.36 3.41
C VAL A 152 7.33 14.54 3.98
N ARG A 153 8.25 14.03 3.14
CA ARG A 153 9.43 13.27 3.61
C ARG A 153 10.29 14.05 4.58
N ALA A 154 10.49 15.35 4.32
CA ALA A 154 11.28 16.22 5.21
C ALA A 154 10.63 16.42 6.59
N ALA A 155 9.30 16.37 6.65
CA ALA A 155 8.52 16.68 7.86
C ALA A 155 8.11 15.44 8.67
N VAL A 156 8.06 14.23 8.07
CA VAL A 156 7.56 13.02 8.70
C VAL A 156 8.61 11.92 8.67
N ARG A 157 8.79 11.23 9.79
CA ARG A 157 9.78 10.14 9.93
C ARG A 157 9.21 8.75 9.63
N LEU A 158 7.89 8.62 9.53
CA LEU A 158 7.26 7.34 9.19
C LEU A 158 7.68 6.87 7.79
N PRO A 159 7.70 5.57 7.53
CA PRO A 159 7.81 5.05 6.18
C PRO A 159 6.72 5.59 5.27
N ILE A 160 7.08 6.01 4.06
CA ILE A 160 6.17 6.56 3.05
C ILE A 160 6.20 5.68 1.81
N LEU A 161 5.05 5.12 1.46
CA LEU A 161 4.84 4.44 0.20
C LEU A 161 4.11 5.38 -0.76
N ALA A 162 4.70 5.66 -1.91
CA ALA A 162 4.08 6.54 -2.90
C ALA A 162 3.06 5.77 -3.75
N ILE A 163 1.90 6.38 -4.01
CA ILE A 163 0.82 5.81 -4.82
C ILE A 163 0.37 6.78 -5.91
N GLY A 164 -0.28 6.23 -6.94
CA GLY A 164 -0.91 6.98 -8.03
C GLY A 164 0.00 7.20 -9.21
N GLY A 165 -0.32 6.52 -10.32
CA GLY A 165 0.43 6.61 -11.58
C GLY A 165 1.87 6.10 -11.51
N VAL A 166 2.26 5.44 -10.43
CA VAL A 166 3.61 4.86 -10.27
C VAL A 166 3.73 3.62 -11.14
N LYS A 167 4.80 3.58 -11.94
CA LYS A 167 5.15 2.52 -12.88
C LYS A 167 6.67 2.31 -12.84
N LYS A 168 7.17 1.20 -13.40
CA LYS A 168 8.62 0.94 -13.54
C LYS A 168 9.39 2.14 -14.11
N ALA A 169 8.84 2.81 -15.11
CA ALA A 169 9.50 3.93 -15.81
C ALA A 169 9.71 5.20 -14.96
N ASN A 170 8.92 5.41 -13.90
CA ASN A 170 9.01 6.60 -13.03
C ASN A 170 9.34 6.26 -11.57
N LEU A 171 9.59 5.00 -11.26
CA LEU A 171 9.90 4.52 -9.91
C LEU A 171 11.11 5.23 -9.32
N ASP A 172 12.16 5.43 -10.12
CA ASP A 172 13.38 6.10 -9.73
C ASP A 172 13.13 7.53 -9.20
N GLN A 173 12.23 8.26 -9.87
CA GLN A 173 11.87 9.62 -9.47
C GLN A 173 11.17 9.64 -8.12
N VAL A 174 10.32 8.64 -7.86
CA VAL A 174 9.57 8.49 -6.61
C VAL A 174 10.52 8.19 -5.44
N LEU A 175 11.46 7.26 -5.63
CA LEU A 175 12.45 6.93 -4.61
C LEU A 175 13.42 8.09 -4.35
N ALA A 176 13.85 8.79 -5.40
CA ALA A 176 14.69 9.99 -5.28
C ALA A 176 13.96 11.16 -4.59
N ALA A 177 12.63 11.18 -4.62
CA ALA A 177 11.82 12.14 -3.88
C ALA A 177 11.60 11.75 -2.40
N GLY A 178 12.15 10.62 -1.95
CA GLY A 178 12.17 10.19 -0.55
C GLY A 178 11.10 9.20 -0.15
N ALA A 179 10.44 8.52 -1.10
CA ALA A 179 9.59 7.38 -0.76
C ALA A 179 10.45 6.17 -0.35
N ASP A 180 10.00 5.43 0.67
CA ASP A 180 10.62 4.20 1.13
C ASP A 180 10.21 2.98 0.28
N GLY A 181 9.13 3.13 -0.50
CA GLY A 181 8.58 2.12 -1.37
C GLY A 181 7.38 2.65 -2.14
N ILE A 182 6.61 1.75 -2.71
CA ILE A 182 5.43 2.09 -3.53
C ILE A 182 4.20 1.29 -3.15
N ALA A 183 3.02 1.90 -3.35
CA ALA A 183 1.75 1.21 -3.38
C ALA A 183 1.18 1.24 -4.80
N VAL A 184 0.65 0.12 -5.25
CA VAL A 184 0.14 -0.04 -6.63
C VAL A 184 -1.20 -0.77 -6.65
N ILE A 185 -2.04 -0.44 -7.63
CA ILE A 185 -3.28 -1.15 -7.93
C ILE A 185 -3.13 -1.80 -9.31
N SER A 186 -3.45 -1.05 -10.36
CA SER A 186 -3.52 -1.56 -11.74
C SER A 186 -2.18 -2.07 -12.28
N ALA A 187 -1.06 -1.57 -11.77
CA ALA A 187 0.26 -2.01 -12.21
C ALA A 187 0.56 -3.49 -11.87
N VAL A 188 -0.20 -4.08 -10.93
CA VAL A 188 -0.11 -5.51 -10.59
C VAL A 188 -1.47 -6.19 -10.79
N ILE A 189 -2.54 -5.67 -10.17
CA ILE A 189 -3.87 -6.33 -10.21
C ILE A 189 -4.47 -6.32 -11.61
N GLY A 190 -4.21 -5.28 -12.41
CA GLY A 190 -4.68 -5.16 -13.79
C GLY A 190 -3.62 -5.54 -14.84
N ALA A 191 -2.52 -6.17 -14.44
CA ALA A 191 -1.50 -6.64 -15.37
C ALA A 191 -1.91 -7.96 -16.05
N ASP A 192 -1.53 -8.15 -17.30
CA ASP A 192 -1.71 -9.41 -18.01
C ASP A 192 -0.98 -10.58 -17.32
N ASP A 193 0.18 -10.29 -16.72
CA ASP A 193 0.95 -11.22 -15.88
C ASP A 193 1.31 -10.53 -14.54
N PRO A 194 0.49 -10.72 -13.49
CA PRO A 194 0.73 -10.14 -12.16
C PRO A 194 2.01 -10.65 -11.49
N MET A 195 2.47 -11.86 -11.82
CA MET A 195 3.72 -12.41 -11.31
C MET A 195 4.92 -11.64 -11.88
N ALA A 196 5.00 -11.53 -13.20
CA ALA A 196 6.07 -10.79 -13.87
C ALA A 196 6.06 -9.31 -13.48
N ALA A 197 4.88 -8.68 -13.40
CA ALA A 197 4.74 -7.28 -12.95
C ALA A 197 5.30 -7.07 -11.54
N SER A 198 5.01 -7.98 -10.61
CA SER A 198 5.53 -7.91 -9.24
C SER A 198 7.06 -8.11 -9.19
N GLN A 199 7.58 -9.08 -9.94
CA GLN A 199 9.03 -9.33 -10.05
C GLN A 199 9.77 -8.10 -10.57
N ASP A 200 9.27 -7.48 -11.62
CA ASP A 200 9.85 -6.31 -12.27
C ASP A 200 9.92 -5.09 -11.33
N LEU A 201 8.83 -4.81 -10.62
CA LEU A 201 8.79 -3.72 -9.64
C LEU A 201 9.76 -3.98 -8.49
N LEU A 202 9.78 -5.19 -7.94
CA LEU A 202 10.66 -5.57 -6.84
C LEU A 202 12.14 -5.56 -7.25
N ALA A 203 12.48 -6.00 -8.46
CA ALA A 203 13.84 -5.94 -8.97
C ALA A 203 14.36 -4.49 -9.02
N THR A 204 13.50 -3.57 -9.48
CA THR A 204 13.83 -2.14 -9.53
C THR A 204 14.01 -1.54 -8.14
N LEU A 205 13.09 -1.84 -7.19
CA LEU A 205 13.18 -1.41 -5.80
C LEU A 205 14.49 -1.87 -5.13
N ARG A 206 14.85 -3.14 -5.31
CA ARG A 206 16.07 -3.73 -4.73
C ARG A 206 17.35 -3.12 -5.31
N SER A 207 17.42 -2.94 -6.63
CA SER A 207 18.61 -2.37 -7.28
C SER A 207 18.91 -0.96 -6.76
N ARG A 208 17.88 -0.17 -6.47
CA ARG A 208 18.04 1.19 -5.94
C ARG A 208 18.47 1.22 -4.49
N ARG A 209 17.96 0.33 -3.64
CA ARG A 209 18.44 0.21 -2.25
C ARG A 209 19.91 -0.18 -2.20
N ALA A 210 20.34 -1.11 -3.04
CA ALA A 210 21.75 -1.51 -3.12
C ALA A 210 22.65 -0.34 -3.53
N ASN A 211 22.24 0.46 -4.52
CA ASN A 211 22.98 1.63 -4.97
C ASN A 211 23.02 2.75 -3.92
N ALA A 212 21.93 2.97 -3.19
CA ALA A 212 21.88 3.98 -2.12
C ALA A 212 22.78 3.60 -0.92
N ALA A 213 22.85 2.29 -0.60
CA ALA A 213 23.73 1.79 0.46
C ALA A 213 25.23 1.83 0.10
N SER A 214 25.55 1.92 -1.21
CA SER A 214 26.92 1.96 -1.74
C SER A 214 27.48 3.37 -1.91
N GLN A 215 26.66 4.42 -1.74
CA GLN A 215 27.11 5.81 -1.78
C GLN A 215 27.54 6.23 -0.36
N PRO A 216 28.81 6.67 -0.15
CA PRO A 216 29.23 7.22 1.13
C PRO A 216 28.36 8.46 1.44
N SER A 217 27.92 8.54 2.71
CA SER A 217 27.22 9.74 3.22
C SER A 217 28.10 10.97 3.02
N PRO A 218 27.54 12.10 2.59
CA PRO A 218 28.30 13.37 2.43
C PRO A 218 28.83 13.90 3.75
#